data_a6fc2da25bdd6db0bf1569ebb5bebbec
#
_entry.id   a6fc2da25bdd6db0bf1569ebb5bebbec
#
_cell.length_a   1.000
_cell.length_b   1.000
_cell.length_c   1.000
_cell.angle_alpha   90.00
_cell.angle_beta   90.00
_cell.angle_gamma   90.00
#
_symmetry.space_group_name_H-M   'P 1'
#
loop_
_entity.id
_entity.type
_entity.pdbx_description
1 polymer ?
#
loop_
_entity_poly.entity_id
_entity_poly.type
_entity_poly.pdbx_seq_one_letter_code
_entity_poly.pdbx_strand_id
1 'polypeptide(L)'
;HSNNVKEHFEEIYEKTKRSVTLFLISRCKSFDDVNDVLQEVYMEYFRILQKKGIAYVRDEEPFLISLCKKKLSSYYSFWDRIANRTSIDISAESELNEQSVYEEESSVEDDFYREEMLHDVKEILKRQPDCVQKIFYLYYSMELSVTEISGLLHMKPQTVKNRLFRTRKLIRDSLR
;
A
#
# COMPACT_ATOMS: atom_id res chain seq x y z
N HIS A 1 25.09 11.90 -16.50
CA HIS A 1 23.79 12.50 -16.14
C HIS A 1 22.74 11.47 -15.73
N SER A 2 22.64 10.32 -16.42
CA SER A 2 21.63 9.30 -16.09
C SER A 2 21.87 8.61 -14.74
N ASN A 3 23.13 8.37 -14.37
CA ASN A 3 23.48 7.70 -13.10
C ASN A 3 23.15 8.57 -11.88
N ASN A 4 23.37 9.87 -11.97
CA ASN A 4 23.05 10.82 -10.89
C ASN A 4 21.54 10.95 -10.63
N VAL A 5 20.69 10.86 -11.68
CA VAL A 5 19.23 10.88 -11.53
C VAL A 5 18.73 9.62 -10.84
N LYS A 6 19.31 8.45 -11.18
CA LYS A 6 18.95 7.19 -10.57
C LYS A 6 19.33 7.14 -9.08
N GLU A 7 20.56 7.52 -8.74
CA GLU A 7 21.02 7.57 -7.35
C GLU A 7 20.19 8.53 -6.50
N HIS A 8 19.90 9.71 -7.02
CA HIS A 8 19.02 10.68 -6.34
C HIS A 8 17.61 10.14 -6.16
N PHE A 9 17.05 9.50 -7.18
CA PHE A 9 15.72 8.86 -7.08
C PHE A 9 15.68 7.79 -6.00
N GLU A 10 16.68 6.90 -5.95
CA GLU A 10 16.77 5.83 -4.94
C GLU A 10 16.85 6.41 -3.52
N GLU A 11 17.65 7.43 -3.30
CA GLU A 11 17.75 8.14 -2.02
C GLU A 11 16.39 8.71 -1.58
N ILE A 12 15.72 9.45 -2.48
CA ILE A 12 14.41 10.05 -2.17
C ILE A 12 13.34 8.99 -1.97
N TYR A 13 13.35 7.93 -2.77
CA TYR A 13 12.43 6.80 -2.59
C TYR A 13 12.55 6.20 -1.19
N GLU A 14 13.76 5.85 -0.76
CA GLU A 14 13.99 5.26 0.58
C GLU A 14 13.57 6.22 1.71
N LYS A 15 13.82 7.50 1.55
CA LYS A 15 13.47 8.53 2.53
C LYS A 15 11.96 8.78 2.64
N THR A 16 11.24 8.69 1.52
CA THR A 16 9.84 9.13 1.43
C THR A 16 8.82 8.00 1.30
N LYS A 17 9.24 6.77 0.95
CA LYS A 17 8.33 5.64 0.72
C LYS A 17 7.35 5.40 1.88
N ARG A 18 7.82 5.54 3.13
CA ARG A 18 6.98 5.34 4.32
C ARG A 18 5.87 6.39 4.40
N SER A 19 6.20 7.66 4.34
CA SER A 19 5.23 8.76 4.45
C SER A 19 4.26 8.80 3.28
N VAL A 20 4.73 8.55 2.06
CA VAL A 20 3.91 8.47 0.86
C VAL A 20 2.93 7.29 0.94
N THR A 21 3.41 6.11 1.36
CA THR A 21 2.54 4.94 1.54
C THR A 21 1.47 5.17 2.60
N LEU A 22 1.82 5.75 3.76
CA LEU A 22 0.85 6.10 4.81
C LEU A 22 -0.21 7.07 4.30
N PHE A 23 0.20 8.07 3.53
CA PHE A 23 -0.73 9.01 2.90
C PHE A 23 -1.71 8.30 1.97
N LEU A 24 -1.22 7.41 1.08
CA LEU A 24 -2.06 6.66 0.15
C LEU A 24 -3.01 5.70 0.86
N ILE A 25 -2.56 4.98 1.89
CA ILE A 25 -3.43 4.10 2.69
C ILE A 25 -4.59 4.87 3.30
N SER A 26 -4.35 6.10 3.77
CA SER A 26 -5.39 6.95 4.35
C SER A 26 -6.39 7.50 3.32
N ARG A 27 -6.05 7.50 2.03
CA ARG A 27 -6.82 8.14 0.96
C ARG A 27 -7.40 7.18 -0.07
N CYS A 28 -6.77 6.04 -0.32
CA CYS A 28 -7.30 5.04 -1.25
C CYS A 28 -8.60 4.42 -0.74
N LYS A 29 -9.56 4.20 -1.63
CA LYS A 29 -10.81 3.51 -1.32
C LYS A 29 -10.56 2.03 -1.02
N SER A 30 -9.81 1.35 -1.89
CA SER A 30 -9.37 -0.02 -1.72
C SER A 30 -7.93 -0.10 -1.23
N PHE A 31 -7.60 -1.15 -0.48
CA PHE A 31 -6.21 -1.40 -0.07
C PHE A 31 -5.33 -1.79 -1.28
N ASP A 32 -5.88 -2.51 -2.25
CA ASP A 32 -5.17 -2.92 -3.47
C ASP A 32 -4.75 -1.71 -4.34
N ASP A 33 -5.56 -0.65 -4.37
CA ASP A 33 -5.23 0.58 -5.12
C ASP A 33 -3.94 1.26 -4.63
N VAL A 34 -3.54 1.01 -3.38
CA VAL A 34 -2.36 1.67 -2.77
C VAL A 34 -1.09 1.39 -3.57
N ASN A 35 -0.84 0.13 -3.91
CA ASN A 35 0.37 -0.25 -4.66
C ASN A 35 0.37 0.33 -6.07
N ASP A 36 -0.77 0.30 -6.76
CA ASP A 36 -0.89 0.81 -8.12
C ASP A 36 -0.63 2.32 -8.16
N VAL A 37 -1.27 3.07 -7.26
CA VAL A 37 -1.07 4.52 -7.19
C VAL A 37 0.33 4.86 -6.73
N LEU A 38 0.91 4.12 -5.78
CA LEU A 38 2.28 4.31 -5.31
C LEU A 38 3.28 4.16 -6.46
N GLN A 39 3.14 3.10 -7.26
CA GLN A 39 3.99 2.86 -8.42
C GLN A 39 3.85 3.99 -9.45
N GLU A 40 2.63 4.41 -9.77
CA GLU A 40 2.40 5.51 -10.72
C GLU A 40 3.01 6.84 -10.24
N VAL A 41 2.93 7.15 -8.94
CA VAL A 41 3.51 8.35 -8.34
C VAL A 41 5.02 8.37 -8.53
N TYR A 42 5.72 7.29 -8.16
CA TYR A 42 7.18 7.23 -8.27
C TYR A 42 7.66 7.13 -9.71
N MET A 43 6.94 6.45 -10.60
CA MET A 43 7.25 6.47 -12.04
C MET A 43 7.12 7.87 -12.64
N GLU A 44 6.10 8.62 -12.26
CA GLU A 44 5.94 10.01 -12.73
C GLU A 44 7.02 10.92 -12.16
N TYR A 45 7.36 10.76 -10.88
CA TYR A 45 8.47 11.49 -10.25
C TYR A 45 9.79 11.23 -10.98
N PHE A 46 10.10 9.97 -11.27
CA PHE A 46 11.32 9.60 -12.02
C PHE A 46 11.36 10.22 -13.41
N ARG A 47 10.23 10.21 -14.15
CA ARG A 47 10.14 10.89 -15.46
C ARG A 47 10.37 12.39 -15.36
N ILE A 48 9.88 13.02 -14.32
CA ILE A 48 10.10 14.46 -14.07
C ILE A 48 11.58 14.73 -13.83
N LEU A 49 12.25 13.93 -12.99
CA LEU A 49 13.68 14.07 -12.75
C LEU A 49 14.51 13.87 -14.03
N GLN A 50 14.17 12.88 -14.86
CA GLN A 50 14.83 12.66 -16.13
C GLN A 50 14.67 13.84 -17.11
N LYS A 51 13.47 14.42 -17.16
CA LYS A 51 13.15 15.49 -18.10
C LYS A 51 13.61 16.87 -17.66
N LYS A 52 13.53 17.16 -16.36
CA LYS A 52 13.74 18.51 -15.81
C LYS A 52 14.99 18.62 -14.93
N GLY A 53 15.62 17.50 -14.59
CA GLY A 53 16.77 17.43 -13.71
C GLY A 53 16.40 17.43 -12.23
N ILE A 54 17.36 17.01 -11.39
CA ILE A 54 17.18 16.85 -9.93
C ILE A 54 16.89 18.17 -9.22
N ALA A 55 17.43 19.30 -9.70
CA ALA A 55 17.23 20.61 -9.09
C ALA A 55 15.83 21.21 -9.33
N TYR A 56 14.99 20.57 -10.12
CA TYR A 56 13.62 21.04 -10.40
C TYR A 56 12.70 20.94 -9.19
N VAL A 57 12.85 19.90 -8.40
CA VAL A 57 12.08 19.69 -7.17
C VAL A 57 12.91 20.18 -5.99
N ARG A 58 12.40 21.13 -5.21
CA ARG A 58 13.09 21.68 -4.03
C ARG A 58 12.78 20.88 -2.78
N ASP A 59 11.49 20.56 -2.59
CA ASP A 59 10.97 19.82 -1.43
C ASP A 59 10.28 18.57 -1.93
N GLU A 60 10.97 17.43 -1.87
CA GLU A 60 10.55 16.19 -2.51
C GLU A 60 9.27 15.60 -1.88
N GLU A 61 9.19 15.58 -0.55
CA GLU A 61 8.04 14.96 0.12
C GLU A 61 6.72 15.70 -0.14
N PRO A 62 6.61 17.04 0.03
CA PRO A 62 5.42 17.79 -0.37
C PRO A 62 5.09 17.68 -1.85
N PHE A 63 6.12 17.60 -2.71
CA PHE A 63 5.94 17.41 -4.13
C PHE A 63 5.32 16.02 -4.44
N LEU A 64 5.86 14.96 -3.84
CA LEU A 64 5.32 13.60 -3.97
C LEU A 64 3.89 13.50 -3.45
N ILE A 65 3.58 14.12 -2.31
CA ILE A 65 2.20 14.19 -1.79
C ILE A 65 1.26 14.90 -2.78
N SER A 66 1.73 15.96 -3.43
CA SER A 66 0.94 16.64 -4.46
C SER A 66 0.70 15.76 -5.69
N LEU A 67 1.70 14.97 -6.11
CA LEU A 67 1.54 13.95 -7.14
C LEU A 67 0.54 12.85 -6.73
N CYS A 68 0.58 12.40 -5.48
CA CYS A 68 -0.41 11.45 -4.95
C CYS A 68 -1.84 11.98 -5.10
N LYS A 69 -2.09 13.22 -4.69
CA LYS A 69 -3.42 13.85 -4.82
C LYS A 69 -3.88 13.90 -6.27
N LYS A 70 -2.99 14.27 -7.18
CA LYS A 70 -3.27 14.33 -8.62
C LYS A 70 -3.57 12.94 -9.19
N LYS A 71 -2.75 11.94 -8.85
CA LYS A 71 -2.94 10.55 -9.32
C LYS A 71 -4.21 9.93 -8.77
N LEU A 72 -4.53 10.10 -7.49
CA LEU A 72 -5.77 9.63 -6.88
C LEU A 72 -7.00 10.24 -7.56
N SER A 73 -6.99 11.54 -7.83
CA SER A 73 -8.09 12.21 -8.54
C SER A 73 -8.30 11.63 -9.94
N SER A 74 -7.23 11.42 -10.71
CA SER A 74 -7.29 10.84 -12.06
C SER A 74 -7.71 9.37 -12.03
N TYR A 75 -7.20 8.59 -11.08
CA TYR A 75 -7.48 7.17 -10.91
C TYR A 75 -8.97 6.92 -10.65
N TYR A 76 -9.54 7.57 -9.64
CA TYR A 76 -10.95 7.41 -9.30
C TYR A 76 -11.90 8.04 -10.33
N SER A 77 -11.54 9.17 -10.91
CA SER A 77 -12.32 9.76 -12.02
C SER A 77 -12.40 8.85 -13.25
N PHE A 78 -11.35 8.09 -13.54
CA PHE A 78 -11.34 7.08 -14.61
C PHE A 78 -12.27 5.91 -14.28
N TRP A 79 -12.18 5.36 -13.07
CA TRP A 79 -13.03 4.25 -12.63
C TRP A 79 -14.49 4.64 -12.51
N ASP A 80 -14.81 5.85 -12.01
CA ASP A 80 -16.17 6.37 -11.95
C ASP A 80 -16.77 6.52 -13.37
N ARG A 81 -15.96 6.91 -14.37
CA ARG A 81 -16.42 6.97 -15.78
C ARG A 81 -16.70 5.60 -16.37
N ILE A 82 -15.90 4.59 -16.05
CA ILE A 82 -16.13 3.21 -16.48
C ILE A 82 -17.41 2.68 -15.83
N ALA A 83 -17.57 2.80 -14.52
CA ALA A 83 -18.74 2.36 -13.78
C ALA A 83 -20.03 2.99 -14.29
N ASN A 84 -20.01 4.27 -14.64
CA ASN A 84 -21.16 4.99 -15.20
C ASN A 84 -21.48 4.61 -16.66
N ARG A 85 -20.52 4.06 -17.43
CA ARG A 85 -20.74 3.59 -18.81
C ARG A 85 -21.15 2.12 -18.89
N THR A 86 -20.77 1.33 -17.92
CA THR A 86 -21.13 -0.08 -17.79
C THR A 86 -22.13 -0.22 -16.65
N SER A 87 -23.41 -0.34 -17.00
CA SER A 87 -24.46 -0.83 -16.07
C SER A 87 -24.25 -2.34 -15.83
N ILE A 88 -23.04 -2.74 -15.48
CA ILE A 88 -22.70 -4.12 -15.21
C ILE A 88 -22.07 -4.13 -13.83
N ASP A 89 -22.69 -4.90 -12.92
CA ASP A 89 -22.09 -5.32 -11.65
C ASP A 89 -20.73 -5.97 -11.95
N ILE A 90 -19.68 -5.19 -11.79
CA ILE A 90 -18.34 -5.73 -11.75
C ILE A 90 -18.07 -6.07 -10.30
N SER A 91 -18.45 -7.27 -9.90
CA SER A 91 -17.74 -8.00 -8.88
C SER A 91 -16.33 -8.23 -9.44
N ALA A 92 -15.42 -7.37 -9.09
CA ALA A 92 -14.05 -7.46 -9.57
C ALA A 92 -13.38 -8.67 -8.91
N GLU A 93 -13.30 -9.75 -9.66
CA GLU A 93 -12.23 -10.71 -9.50
C GLU A 93 -10.96 -10.04 -10.02
N SER A 94 -10.18 -9.53 -9.10
CA SER A 94 -8.85 -9.00 -9.36
C SER A 94 -7.89 -10.18 -9.31
N GLU A 95 -7.48 -10.63 -10.49
CA GLU A 95 -6.34 -11.54 -10.61
C GLU A 95 -5.06 -10.83 -10.16
N LEU A 96 -4.36 -11.55 -9.30
CA LEU A 96 -3.16 -11.15 -8.59
C LEU A 96 -1.95 -11.05 -9.51
N ASN A 97 -1.18 -10.02 -9.38
CA ASN A 97 0.23 -10.04 -9.74
C ASN A 97 1.08 -9.95 -8.48
N GLU A 98 1.72 -11.06 -8.19
CA GLU A 98 2.69 -11.20 -7.11
C GLU A 98 3.96 -10.44 -7.48
N GLN A 99 4.45 -9.62 -6.55
CA GLN A 99 5.89 -9.49 -6.28
C GLN A 99 6.09 -8.56 -5.09
N SER A 100 6.38 -9.14 -3.93
CA SER A 100 7.19 -8.47 -2.93
C SER A 100 8.14 -9.51 -2.35
N VAL A 101 9.37 -9.39 -2.79
CA VAL A 101 10.51 -10.15 -2.31
C VAL A 101 11.06 -9.44 -1.09
N TYR A 102 11.01 -10.08 0.04
CA TYR A 102 11.88 -9.81 1.18
C TYR A 102 12.64 -11.10 1.47
N GLU A 103 13.92 -11.09 1.13
CA GLU A 103 14.86 -12.13 1.53
C GLU A 103 15.37 -11.80 2.95
N GLU A 104 15.09 -12.66 3.90
CA GLU A 104 15.90 -12.87 5.11
C GLU A 104 16.31 -14.33 5.14
N GLU A 105 17.62 -14.56 5.26
CA GLU A 105 18.22 -15.88 5.32
C GLU A 105 17.84 -16.61 6.62
N SER A 106 17.10 -17.71 6.50
CA SER A 106 16.98 -18.73 7.53
C SER A 106 16.84 -20.13 6.88
N SER A 107 17.02 -21.21 7.66
CA SER A 107 17.19 -22.56 7.13
C SER A 107 15.99 -23.03 6.28
N VAL A 108 16.28 -23.73 5.19
CA VAL A 108 15.37 -24.05 4.08
C VAL A 108 14.07 -24.78 4.47
N GLU A 109 14.04 -25.56 5.56
CA GLU A 109 12.85 -26.28 6.00
C GLU A 109 11.91 -25.43 6.86
N ASP A 110 12.44 -24.59 7.76
CA ASP A 110 11.65 -23.65 8.57
C ASP A 110 11.05 -22.54 7.70
N ASP A 111 11.76 -22.14 6.63
CA ASP A 111 11.30 -21.13 5.68
C ASP A 111 10.11 -21.60 4.86
N PHE A 112 10.08 -22.88 4.42
CA PHE A 112 8.96 -23.39 3.64
C PHE A 112 7.64 -23.37 4.43
N TYR A 113 7.65 -23.86 5.68
CA TYR A 113 6.46 -23.79 6.56
C TYR A 113 6.05 -22.37 6.90
N ARG A 114 7.02 -21.48 7.04
CA ARG A 114 6.78 -20.05 7.31
C ARG A 114 6.17 -19.35 6.11
N GLU A 115 6.65 -19.62 4.91
CA GLU A 115 6.10 -19.08 3.67
C GLU A 115 4.68 -19.58 3.40
N GLU A 116 4.42 -20.87 3.59
CA GLU A 116 3.07 -21.46 3.45
C GLU A 116 2.09 -20.83 4.45
N MET A 117 2.49 -20.70 5.72
CA MET A 117 1.68 -20.04 6.74
C MET A 117 1.44 -18.56 6.43
N LEU A 118 2.45 -17.84 5.94
CA LEU A 118 2.31 -16.44 5.53
C LEU A 118 1.40 -16.29 4.31
N HIS A 119 1.46 -17.25 3.38
CA HIS A 119 0.55 -17.28 2.24
C HIS A 119 -0.90 -17.45 2.70
N ASP A 120 -1.18 -18.41 3.59
CA ASP A 120 -2.52 -18.64 4.13
C ASP A 120 -3.06 -17.42 4.88
N VAL A 121 -2.23 -16.77 5.70
CA VAL A 121 -2.61 -15.53 6.38
C VAL A 121 -2.96 -14.42 5.37
N LYS A 122 -2.17 -14.25 4.30
CA LYS A 122 -2.45 -13.28 3.25
C LYS A 122 -3.77 -13.57 2.56
N GLU A 123 -4.06 -14.82 2.23
CA GLU A 123 -5.31 -15.21 1.59
C GLU A 123 -6.53 -14.96 2.49
N ILE A 124 -6.41 -15.23 3.80
CA ILE A 124 -7.45 -14.92 4.78
C ILE A 124 -7.67 -13.40 4.85
N LEU A 125 -6.59 -12.62 4.88
CA LEU A 125 -6.67 -11.15 4.95
C LEU A 125 -7.26 -10.53 3.68
N LYS A 126 -6.94 -11.03 2.50
CA LYS A 126 -7.52 -10.57 1.22
C LYS A 126 -9.05 -10.66 1.18
N ARG A 127 -9.63 -11.64 1.88
CA ARG A 127 -11.09 -11.82 1.99
C ARG A 127 -11.73 -10.90 3.02
N GLN A 128 -10.93 -10.15 3.80
CA GLN A 128 -11.45 -9.21 4.78
C GLN A 128 -11.77 -7.85 4.13
N PRO A 129 -12.67 -7.05 4.72
CA PRO A 129 -12.92 -5.69 4.26
C PRO A 129 -11.64 -4.85 4.20
N ASP A 130 -11.53 -3.92 3.24
CA ASP A 130 -10.36 -3.05 3.03
C ASP A 130 -9.87 -2.37 4.31
N CYS A 131 -10.79 -1.89 5.12
CA CYS A 131 -10.43 -1.26 6.40
C CYS A 131 -9.73 -2.22 7.37
N VAL A 132 -10.04 -3.53 7.33
CA VAL A 132 -9.36 -4.55 8.14
C VAL A 132 -7.99 -4.83 7.56
N GLN A 133 -7.86 -4.96 6.25
CA GLN A 133 -6.57 -5.13 5.57
C GLN A 133 -5.63 -3.97 5.87
N LYS A 134 -6.12 -2.73 5.76
CA LYS A 134 -5.36 -1.52 6.12
C LYS A 134 -4.90 -1.54 7.59
N ILE A 135 -5.79 -1.85 8.53
CA ILE A 135 -5.45 -1.93 9.96
C ILE A 135 -4.34 -2.96 10.20
N PHE A 136 -4.45 -4.15 9.59
CA PHE A 136 -3.45 -5.19 9.74
C PHE A 136 -2.09 -4.77 9.17
N TYR A 137 -2.07 -4.22 7.98
CA TYR A 137 -0.85 -3.72 7.36
C TYR A 137 -0.20 -2.60 8.19
N LEU A 138 -0.98 -1.62 8.64
CA LEU A 138 -0.49 -0.52 9.46
C LEU A 138 0.07 -1.01 10.80
N TYR A 139 -0.57 -2.00 11.41
CA TYR A 139 -0.16 -2.51 12.72
C TYR A 139 1.09 -3.41 12.62
N TYR A 140 1.11 -4.38 11.69
CA TYR A 140 2.16 -5.40 11.60
C TYR A 140 3.32 -5.02 10.68
N SER A 141 3.05 -4.33 9.56
CA SER A 141 4.09 -3.98 8.58
C SER A 141 4.66 -2.58 8.79
N MET A 142 3.83 -1.64 9.22
CA MET A 142 4.25 -0.27 9.50
C MET A 142 4.51 0.00 10.99
N GLU A 143 4.21 -0.99 11.86
CA GLU A 143 4.45 -0.94 13.31
C GLU A 143 3.79 0.27 13.99
N LEU A 144 2.62 0.70 13.48
CA LEU A 144 1.87 1.78 14.08
C LEU A 144 1.08 1.31 15.31
N SER A 145 1.01 2.17 16.31
CA SER A 145 0.15 1.96 17.47
C SER A 145 -1.34 2.07 17.11
N VAL A 146 -2.20 1.51 17.93
CA VAL A 146 -3.66 1.63 17.77
C VAL A 146 -4.11 3.09 17.70
N THR A 147 -3.48 3.98 18.49
CA THR A 147 -3.78 5.42 18.50
C THR A 147 -3.42 6.08 17.18
N GLU A 148 -2.25 5.78 16.61
CA GLU A 148 -1.82 6.30 15.31
C GLU A 148 -2.71 5.80 14.18
N ILE A 149 -3.06 4.50 14.16
CA ILE A 149 -3.99 3.93 13.19
C ILE A 149 -5.38 4.58 13.31
N SER A 150 -5.86 4.78 14.52
CA SER A 150 -7.12 5.47 14.83
C SER A 150 -7.15 6.89 14.23
N GLY A 151 -6.07 7.65 14.42
CA GLY A 151 -5.93 8.99 13.84
C GLY A 151 -5.85 8.96 12.32
N LEU A 152 -5.04 8.07 11.74
CA LEU A 152 -4.82 7.97 10.30
C LEU A 152 -6.09 7.56 9.53
N LEU A 153 -6.83 6.59 10.05
CA LEU A 153 -8.05 6.06 9.41
C LEU A 153 -9.36 6.73 9.88
N HIS A 154 -9.27 7.73 10.75
CA HIS A 154 -10.42 8.43 11.33
C HIS A 154 -11.43 7.48 12.01
N MET A 155 -10.92 6.52 12.79
CA MET A 155 -11.69 5.50 13.48
C MET A 155 -11.50 5.62 14.99
N LYS A 156 -12.48 5.13 15.78
CA LYS A 156 -12.31 5.04 17.23
C LYS A 156 -11.26 3.99 17.59
N PRO A 157 -10.36 4.24 18.57
CA PRO A 157 -9.34 3.26 19.00
C PRO A 157 -9.93 1.89 19.36
N GLN A 158 -11.10 1.88 20.02
CA GLN A 158 -11.78 0.63 20.36
C GLN A 158 -12.20 -0.17 19.12
N THR A 159 -12.59 0.50 18.04
CA THR A 159 -12.92 -0.15 16.76
C THR A 159 -11.68 -0.82 16.15
N VAL A 160 -10.54 -0.15 16.18
CA VAL A 160 -9.25 -0.70 15.72
C VAL A 160 -8.89 -1.95 16.53
N LYS A 161 -8.94 -1.85 17.87
CA LYS A 161 -8.67 -3.00 18.77
C LYS A 161 -9.59 -4.18 18.49
N ASN A 162 -10.88 -3.94 18.35
CA ASN A 162 -11.87 -5.00 18.10
C ASN A 162 -11.63 -5.69 16.77
N ARG A 163 -11.29 -4.94 15.72
CA ARG A 163 -10.97 -5.51 14.40
C ARG A 163 -9.70 -6.34 14.43
N LEU A 164 -8.64 -5.85 15.05
CA LEU A 164 -7.41 -6.61 15.27
C LEU A 164 -7.68 -7.91 16.04
N PHE A 165 -8.43 -7.84 17.13
CA PHE A 165 -8.74 -9.01 17.93
C PHE A 165 -9.54 -10.07 17.15
N ARG A 166 -10.63 -9.68 16.48
CA ARG A 166 -11.49 -10.57 15.70
C ARG A 166 -10.72 -11.22 14.55
N THR A 167 -9.90 -10.47 13.85
CA THR A 167 -9.13 -10.98 12.72
C THR A 167 -8.01 -11.92 13.17
N ARG A 168 -7.33 -11.63 14.28
CA ARG A 168 -6.36 -12.57 14.88
C ARG A 168 -7.02 -13.89 15.27
N LYS A 169 -8.22 -13.82 15.83
CA LYS A 169 -8.98 -15.01 16.17
C LYS A 169 -9.34 -15.80 14.93
N LEU A 170 -9.85 -15.13 13.89
CA LEU A 170 -10.18 -15.75 12.60
C LEU A 170 -8.96 -16.47 11.99
N ILE A 171 -7.81 -15.81 11.93
CA ILE A 171 -6.57 -16.39 11.40
C ILE A 171 -6.18 -17.63 12.20
N ARG A 172 -6.15 -17.54 13.53
CA ARG A 172 -5.80 -18.66 14.40
C ARG A 172 -6.74 -19.85 14.22
N ASP A 173 -8.04 -19.61 14.10
CA ASP A 173 -9.05 -20.66 13.96
C ASP A 173 -9.01 -21.29 12.56
N SER A 174 -8.55 -20.55 11.55
CA SER A 174 -8.41 -21.04 10.16
C SER A 174 -7.12 -21.84 9.91
N LEU A 175 -6.08 -21.64 10.73
CA LEU A 175 -4.79 -22.32 10.62
C LEU A 175 -4.68 -23.57 11.54
N ARG A 176 -5.75 -23.93 12.23
CA ARG A 176 -5.85 -25.17 13.01
C ARG A 176 -6.36 -26.32 12.17
#